data_8d648e4601828f76145d9ce327da1a6a
#
_entry.id   8d648e4601828f76145d9ce327da1a6a
#
_cell.length_a   1.000
_cell.length_b   1.000
_cell.length_c   1.000
_cell.angle_alpha   90.00
_cell.angle_beta   90.00
_cell.angle_gamma   90.00
#
_symmetry.space_group_name_H-M   'P 1'
#
loop_
_entity.id
_entity.type
_entity.pdbx_description
1 polymer ?
#
loop_
_entity_poly.entity_id
_entity_poly.type
_entity_poly.pdbx_seq_one_letter_code
_entity_poly.pdbx_strand_id
1 'polypeptide(L)'
;MLGISQISNRWLAIIGLVTLPLVGLSVAYEFWYAFLVPPALLVVWMTLYRLDWAMWFIVFATPISINLTDLTGGAGLSLPTEPMLVLVTFIALIKMALLGEFDQRIIKHPISIAIYVYLTWMLFTAITSQLPLVSLKQLATRIWFIVPYYFVLAHLFLKSDRNKLTFLWLFLITLTVAAIYTLVIHSQYGFTKKTSTWVMFPLFKEHTSYGAVLAMMYPAALYLTFRKSSWGFNAVAGAMLAILTLATVLSYTRAAWLSLVGAGAVYLVYL
;
A
#
# COMPACT_ATOMS: atom_id res chain seq x y z
N MET A 1 -27.92 4.75 -13.61
CA MET A 1 -26.97 3.69 -13.17
C MET A 1 -26.73 2.56 -14.19
N LEU A 2 -27.63 2.28 -15.13
CA LEU A 2 -27.50 1.18 -16.12
C LEU A 2 -26.45 1.41 -17.24
N GLY A 3 -26.07 2.65 -17.56
CA GLY A 3 -25.11 2.94 -18.63
C GLY A 3 -23.63 2.64 -18.30
N ILE A 4 -23.21 2.77 -17.05
CA ILE A 4 -21.80 2.62 -16.64
C ILE A 4 -21.37 1.14 -16.64
N SER A 5 -22.24 0.22 -16.24
CA SER A 5 -21.95 -1.21 -16.25
C SER A 5 -21.81 -1.80 -17.65
N GLN A 6 -22.63 -1.34 -18.60
CA GLN A 6 -22.53 -1.78 -20.01
C GLN A 6 -21.28 -1.25 -20.70
N ILE A 7 -20.88 0.00 -20.42
CA ILE A 7 -19.64 0.58 -20.95
C ILE A 7 -18.43 -0.20 -20.37
N SER A 8 -18.48 -0.53 -19.08
CA SER A 8 -17.43 -1.31 -18.40
C SER A 8 -17.21 -2.68 -19.05
N ASN A 9 -18.29 -3.41 -19.35
CA ASN A 9 -18.19 -4.74 -19.97
C ASN A 9 -17.68 -4.71 -21.42
N ARG A 10 -18.04 -3.67 -22.18
CA ARG A 10 -17.49 -3.46 -23.54
C ARG A 10 -15.97 -3.23 -23.52
N TRP A 11 -15.48 -2.43 -22.57
CA TRP A 11 -14.03 -2.20 -22.44
C TRP A 11 -13.28 -3.46 -22.01
N LEU A 12 -13.83 -4.29 -21.14
CA LEU A 12 -13.25 -5.58 -20.78
C LEU A 12 -13.19 -6.53 -21.99
N ALA A 13 -14.23 -6.55 -22.81
CA ALA A 13 -14.24 -7.34 -24.04
C ALA A 13 -13.19 -6.83 -25.05
N ILE A 14 -13.03 -5.50 -25.20
CA ILE A 14 -12.02 -4.90 -26.07
C ILE A 14 -10.61 -5.23 -25.57
N ILE A 15 -10.36 -5.12 -24.26
CA ILE A 15 -9.09 -5.50 -23.66
C ILE A 15 -8.79 -6.97 -23.96
N GLY A 16 -9.77 -7.88 -23.75
CA GLY A 16 -9.60 -9.30 -24.07
C GLY A 16 -9.31 -9.55 -25.56
N LEU A 17 -9.99 -8.85 -26.45
CA LEU A 17 -9.84 -8.99 -27.90
C LEU A 17 -8.49 -8.45 -28.40
N VAL A 18 -7.94 -7.41 -27.76
CA VAL A 18 -6.62 -6.86 -28.08
C VAL A 18 -5.49 -7.68 -27.47
N THR A 19 -5.71 -8.27 -26.29
CA THR A 19 -4.68 -9.05 -25.60
C THR A 19 -4.37 -10.39 -26.27
N LEU A 20 -5.36 -11.07 -26.83
CA LEU A 20 -5.17 -12.37 -27.51
C LEU A 20 -4.20 -12.28 -28.71
N PRO A 21 -4.36 -11.36 -29.68
CA PRO A 21 -3.41 -11.18 -30.77
C PRO A 21 -2.02 -10.71 -30.29
N LEU A 22 -1.97 -9.81 -29.28
CA LEU A 22 -0.71 -9.33 -28.72
C LEU A 22 0.11 -10.45 -28.08
N VAL A 23 -0.54 -11.35 -27.34
CA VAL A 23 0.10 -12.54 -26.77
C VAL A 23 0.60 -13.46 -27.88
N GLY A 24 -0.19 -13.72 -28.92
CA GLY A 24 0.22 -14.53 -30.06
C GLY A 24 1.43 -13.94 -30.79
N LEU A 25 1.42 -12.64 -31.05
CA LEU A 25 2.54 -11.93 -31.67
C LEU A 25 3.80 -11.91 -30.79
N SER A 26 3.64 -11.73 -29.47
CA SER A 26 4.78 -11.73 -28.53
C SER A 26 5.51 -13.09 -28.50
N VAL A 27 4.77 -14.17 -28.58
CA VAL A 27 5.35 -15.51 -28.69
C VAL A 27 6.04 -15.70 -30.05
N ALA A 28 5.42 -15.25 -31.15
CA ALA A 28 5.94 -15.42 -32.50
C ALA A 28 7.25 -14.62 -32.75
N TYR A 29 7.38 -13.44 -32.12
CA TYR A 29 8.53 -12.53 -32.29
C TYR A 29 9.48 -12.50 -31.07
N GLU A 30 9.32 -13.41 -30.11
CA GLU A 30 10.11 -13.48 -28.86
C GLU A 30 10.12 -12.15 -28.05
N PHE A 31 9.08 -11.31 -28.22
CA PHE A 31 8.96 -10.00 -27.57
C PHE A 31 8.20 -10.14 -26.23
N TRP A 32 8.88 -10.65 -25.22
CA TRP A 32 8.32 -11.01 -23.92
C TRP A 32 7.67 -9.83 -23.16
N TYR A 33 8.12 -8.59 -23.40
CA TYR A 33 7.53 -7.40 -22.76
C TYR A 33 6.06 -7.17 -23.13
N ALA A 34 5.57 -7.70 -24.25
CA ALA A 34 4.16 -7.60 -24.62
C ALA A 34 3.22 -8.31 -23.63
N PHE A 35 3.70 -9.29 -22.87
CA PHE A 35 2.92 -9.90 -21.78
C PHE A 35 2.58 -8.94 -20.63
N LEU A 36 3.27 -7.82 -20.51
CA LEU A 36 2.95 -6.77 -19.52
C LEU A 36 1.78 -5.89 -19.94
N VAL A 37 1.43 -5.87 -21.22
CA VAL A 37 0.34 -5.00 -21.75
C VAL A 37 -1.04 -5.37 -21.21
N PRO A 38 -1.48 -6.66 -21.20
CA PRO A 38 -2.76 -7.03 -20.62
C PRO A 38 -2.93 -6.63 -19.15
N PRO A 39 -2.02 -6.97 -18.24
CA PRO A 39 -2.15 -6.53 -16.84
C PRO A 39 -2.10 -4.99 -16.69
N ALA A 40 -1.30 -4.29 -17.50
CA ALA A 40 -1.26 -2.83 -17.49
C ALA A 40 -2.62 -2.23 -17.91
N LEU A 41 -3.24 -2.74 -18.99
CA LEU A 41 -4.56 -2.30 -19.43
C LEU A 41 -5.65 -2.60 -18.39
N LEU A 42 -5.57 -3.77 -17.72
CA LEU A 42 -6.48 -4.12 -16.64
C LEU A 42 -6.34 -3.16 -15.45
N VAL A 43 -5.12 -2.79 -15.07
CA VAL A 43 -4.84 -1.81 -14.01
C VAL A 43 -5.40 -0.45 -14.37
N VAL A 44 -5.19 0.03 -15.60
CA VAL A 44 -5.74 1.30 -16.09
C VAL A 44 -7.28 1.26 -16.05
N TRP A 45 -7.90 0.22 -16.59
CA TRP A 45 -9.34 0.04 -16.55
C TRP A 45 -9.87 0.03 -15.11
N MET A 46 -9.25 -0.75 -14.22
CA MET A 46 -9.63 -0.84 -12.81
C MET A 46 -9.56 0.53 -12.13
N THR A 47 -8.50 1.30 -12.38
CA THR A 47 -8.32 2.62 -11.76
C THR A 47 -9.34 3.65 -12.29
N LEU A 48 -9.69 3.60 -13.57
CA LEU A 48 -10.66 4.51 -14.17
C LEU A 48 -12.10 4.24 -13.67
N TYR A 49 -12.51 2.98 -13.66
CA TYR A 49 -13.91 2.58 -13.41
C TYR A 49 -14.16 2.08 -11.99
N ARG A 50 -13.17 1.55 -11.33
CA ARG A 50 -13.26 0.92 -10.01
C ARG A 50 -12.09 1.33 -9.11
N LEU A 51 -11.99 2.64 -8.85
CA LEU A 51 -10.93 3.22 -8.02
C LEU A 51 -10.83 2.54 -6.64
N ASP A 52 -11.94 2.07 -6.09
CA ASP A 52 -12.01 1.27 -4.88
C ASP A 52 -11.18 -0.02 -4.99
N TRP A 53 -11.33 -0.77 -6.08
CA TRP A 53 -10.60 -2.02 -6.29
C TRP A 53 -9.11 -1.78 -6.53
N ALA A 54 -8.76 -0.73 -7.28
CA ALA A 54 -7.37 -0.32 -7.45
C ALA A 54 -6.71 -0.01 -6.10
N MET A 55 -7.44 0.69 -5.23
CA MET A 55 -6.97 1.03 -3.89
C MET A 55 -6.80 -0.21 -3.01
N TRP A 56 -7.76 -1.16 -3.04
CA TRP A 56 -7.64 -2.41 -2.28
C TRP A 56 -6.48 -3.28 -2.77
N PHE A 57 -6.22 -3.31 -4.07
CA PHE A 57 -5.05 -4.00 -4.62
C PHE A 57 -3.74 -3.34 -4.14
N ILE A 58 -3.64 -2.01 -4.14
CA ILE A 58 -2.48 -1.30 -3.60
C ILE A 58 -2.26 -1.63 -2.13
N VAL A 59 -3.31 -1.58 -1.30
CA VAL A 59 -3.25 -1.92 0.12
C VAL A 59 -2.75 -3.35 0.33
N PHE A 60 -3.28 -4.29 -0.46
CA PHE A 60 -2.84 -5.69 -0.43
C PHE A 60 -1.39 -5.85 -0.86
N ALA A 61 -0.95 -5.19 -1.93
CA ALA A 61 0.38 -5.34 -2.48
C ALA A 61 1.48 -4.61 -1.68
N THR A 62 1.13 -3.61 -0.87
CA THR A 62 2.11 -2.75 -0.18
C THR A 62 3.14 -3.54 0.66
N PRO A 63 2.76 -4.51 1.54
CA PRO A 63 3.74 -5.21 2.36
C PRO A 63 4.63 -6.19 1.59
N ILE A 64 4.24 -6.57 0.37
CA ILE A 64 4.98 -7.52 -0.48
C ILE A 64 5.58 -6.86 -1.73
N SER A 65 5.56 -5.53 -1.79
CA SER A 65 6.13 -4.77 -2.90
C SER A 65 7.65 -4.78 -2.85
N ILE A 66 8.28 -5.04 -4.00
CA ILE A 66 9.73 -5.18 -4.13
C ILE A 66 10.30 -3.96 -4.84
N ASN A 67 11.36 -3.38 -4.29
CA ASN A 67 12.06 -2.26 -4.91
C ASN A 67 13.05 -2.77 -5.97
N LEU A 68 12.85 -2.34 -7.22
CA LEU A 68 13.70 -2.76 -8.35
C LEU A 68 15.14 -2.23 -8.24
N THR A 69 15.38 -1.10 -7.59
CA THR A 69 16.76 -0.58 -7.41
C THR A 69 17.65 -1.60 -6.72
N ASP A 70 17.09 -2.27 -5.72
CA ASP A 70 17.84 -3.24 -4.91
C ASP A 70 18.19 -4.52 -5.69
N LEU A 71 17.52 -4.76 -6.83
CA LEU A 71 17.74 -5.93 -7.70
C LEU A 71 18.52 -5.61 -8.97
N THR A 72 18.35 -4.42 -9.56
CA THR A 72 18.89 -4.08 -10.88
C THR A 72 19.84 -2.90 -10.89
N GLY A 73 19.97 -2.17 -9.77
CA GLY A 73 20.74 -0.92 -9.69
C GLY A 73 20.15 0.24 -10.50
N GLY A 74 18.92 0.08 -11.03
CA GLY A 74 18.24 1.04 -11.89
C GLY A 74 17.39 2.08 -11.15
N ALA A 75 16.26 2.47 -11.74
CA ALA A 75 15.34 3.43 -11.14
C ALA A 75 14.68 2.86 -9.87
N GLY A 76 14.71 3.63 -8.77
CA GLY A 76 14.09 3.27 -7.49
C GLY A 76 12.57 3.24 -7.58
N LEU A 77 12.02 2.14 -8.10
CA LEU A 77 10.60 1.94 -8.29
C LEU A 77 10.16 0.66 -7.57
N SER A 78 9.16 0.78 -6.69
CA SER A 78 8.60 -0.38 -5.98
C SER A 78 7.42 -0.97 -6.77
N LEU A 79 7.60 -2.18 -7.29
CA LEU A 79 6.57 -2.90 -8.04
C LEU A 79 5.76 -3.83 -7.13
N PRO A 80 4.45 -3.92 -7.37
CA PRO A 80 3.62 -3.21 -8.36
C PRO A 80 3.05 -1.88 -7.85
N THR A 81 3.34 -1.46 -6.61
CA THR A 81 2.60 -0.41 -5.89
C THR A 81 2.84 1.00 -6.43
N GLU A 82 4.09 1.42 -6.70
CA GLU A 82 4.36 2.81 -7.09
C GLU A 82 3.73 3.22 -8.43
N PRO A 83 3.81 2.44 -9.52
CA PRO A 83 3.13 2.81 -10.77
C PRO A 83 1.62 2.95 -10.58
N MET A 84 1.02 2.10 -9.74
CA MET A 84 -0.42 2.18 -9.43
C MET A 84 -0.74 3.40 -8.58
N LEU A 85 0.10 3.76 -7.60
CA LEU A 85 -0.07 4.97 -6.79
C LEU A 85 -0.06 6.23 -7.66
N VAL A 86 0.86 6.31 -8.63
CA VAL A 86 0.92 7.42 -9.59
C VAL A 86 -0.38 7.49 -10.40
N LEU A 87 -0.83 6.37 -10.97
CA LEU A 87 -2.06 6.30 -11.76
C LEU A 87 -3.31 6.68 -10.94
N VAL A 88 -3.43 6.11 -9.73
CA VAL A 88 -4.53 6.44 -8.80
C VAL A 88 -4.49 7.92 -8.43
N THR A 89 -3.31 8.51 -8.22
CA THR A 89 -3.16 9.93 -7.91
C THR A 89 -3.71 10.80 -9.04
N PHE A 90 -3.31 10.55 -10.29
CA PHE A 90 -3.82 11.31 -11.44
C PHE A 90 -5.33 11.24 -11.56
N ILE A 91 -5.90 10.04 -11.48
CA ILE A 91 -7.34 9.85 -11.60
C ILE A 91 -8.09 10.44 -10.41
N ALA A 92 -7.57 10.30 -9.19
CA ALA A 92 -8.17 10.90 -8.01
C ALA A 92 -8.17 12.44 -8.09
N LEU A 93 -7.07 13.06 -8.53
CA LEU A 93 -7.00 14.51 -8.70
C LEU A 93 -7.97 15.00 -9.78
N ILE A 94 -8.10 14.28 -10.90
CA ILE A 94 -9.10 14.60 -11.93
C ILE A 94 -10.52 14.51 -11.35
N LYS A 95 -10.83 13.45 -10.61
CA LYS A 95 -12.14 13.26 -9.97
C LYS A 95 -12.43 14.33 -8.92
N MET A 96 -11.42 14.73 -8.16
CA MET A 96 -11.55 15.83 -7.18
C MET A 96 -11.80 17.18 -7.84
N ALA A 97 -11.01 17.51 -8.88
CA ALA A 97 -11.02 18.84 -9.49
C ALA A 97 -12.18 19.04 -10.47
N LEU A 98 -12.50 18.03 -11.30
CA LEU A 98 -13.46 18.17 -12.39
C LEU A 98 -14.83 17.60 -12.06
N LEU A 99 -14.92 16.52 -11.30
CA LEU A 99 -16.18 15.83 -11.03
C LEU A 99 -16.74 16.12 -9.63
N GLY A 100 -15.97 16.70 -8.73
CA GLY A 100 -16.39 16.99 -7.36
C GLY A 100 -16.80 15.74 -6.57
N GLU A 101 -16.29 14.55 -6.95
CA GLU A 101 -16.72 13.26 -6.38
C GLU A 101 -16.25 13.05 -4.93
N PHE A 102 -15.33 13.88 -4.41
CA PHE A 102 -14.79 13.73 -3.07
C PHE A 102 -15.57 14.53 -2.02
N ASP A 103 -15.72 13.94 -0.83
CA ASP A 103 -16.44 14.55 0.27
C ASP A 103 -15.72 15.82 0.78
N GLN A 104 -16.46 16.94 0.82
CA GLN A 104 -15.96 18.24 1.27
C GLN A 104 -15.46 18.21 2.73
N ARG A 105 -15.97 17.28 3.55
CA ARG A 105 -15.49 17.08 4.93
C ARG A 105 -14.03 16.65 4.98
N ILE A 106 -13.57 15.88 3.98
CA ILE A 106 -12.16 15.48 3.88
C ILE A 106 -11.32 16.67 3.39
N ILE A 107 -11.75 17.31 2.31
CA ILE A 107 -11.00 18.40 1.67
C ILE A 107 -10.78 19.58 2.64
N LYS A 108 -11.79 19.92 3.44
CA LYS A 108 -11.76 21.03 4.42
C LYS A 108 -11.32 20.59 5.82
N HIS A 109 -10.92 19.35 6.03
CA HIS A 109 -10.49 18.86 7.32
C HIS A 109 -9.20 19.56 7.77
N PRO A 110 -9.00 19.88 9.07
CA PRO A 110 -7.78 20.53 9.56
C PRO A 110 -6.49 19.82 9.17
N ILE A 111 -6.50 18.47 9.15
CA ILE A 111 -5.36 17.66 8.67
C ILE A 111 -5.09 17.93 7.19
N SER A 112 -6.12 18.04 6.34
CA SER A 112 -5.95 18.34 4.91
C SER A 112 -5.37 19.73 4.72
N ILE A 113 -5.80 20.72 5.52
CA ILE A 113 -5.21 22.07 5.49
C ILE A 113 -3.73 22.02 5.86
N ALA A 114 -3.37 21.26 6.91
CA ALA A 114 -1.97 21.07 7.28
C ALA A 114 -1.15 20.41 6.17
N ILE A 115 -1.72 19.42 5.46
CA ILE A 115 -1.11 18.78 4.30
C ILE A 115 -0.90 19.79 3.16
N TYR A 116 -1.87 20.67 2.88
CA TYR A 116 -1.72 21.69 1.84
C TYR A 116 -0.62 22.68 2.20
N VAL A 117 -0.56 23.16 3.43
CA VAL A 117 0.53 24.01 3.92
C VAL A 117 1.89 23.31 3.78
N TYR A 118 1.98 22.06 4.18
CA TYR A 118 3.19 21.24 4.04
C TYR A 118 3.64 21.09 2.58
N LEU A 119 2.73 20.74 1.67
CA LEU A 119 3.05 20.58 0.24
C LEU A 119 3.43 21.92 -0.41
N THR A 120 2.76 23.03 -0.03
CA THR A 120 3.09 24.37 -0.51
C THR A 120 4.49 24.77 -0.03
N TRP A 121 4.83 24.49 1.22
CA TRP A 121 6.18 24.73 1.75
C TRP A 121 7.23 23.90 1.04
N MET A 122 6.95 22.61 0.80
CA MET A 122 7.86 21.77 0.01
C MET A 122 8.06 22.29 -1.42
N LEU A 123 7.00 22.79 -2.07
CA LEU A 123 7.11 23.38 -3.41
C LEU A 123 8.01 24.62 -3.38
N PHE A 124 7.81 25.53 -2.42
CA PHE A 124 8.64 26.71 -2.25
C PHE A 124 10.11 26.34 -2.05
N THR A 125 10.42 25.41 -1.14
CA THR A 125 11.78 24.96 -0.91
C THR A 125 12.37 24.18 -2.07
N ALA A 126 11.55 23.49 -2.88
CA ALA A 126 12.02 22.79 -4.08
C ALA A 126 12.46 23.76 -5.18
N ILE A 127 11.74 24.89 -5.37
CA ILE A 127 12.07 25.92 -6.36
C ILE A 127 13.36 26.65 -5.97
N THR A 128 13.57 26.90 -4.66
CA THR A 128 14.75 27.61 -4.13
C THR A 128 15.94 26.67 -3.84
N SER A 129 15.82 25.38 -4.13
CA SER A 129 16.85 24.37 -3.88
C SER A 129 18.03 24.52 -4.82
N GLN A 130 19.23 24.12 -4.36
CA GLN A 130 20.43 23.98 -5.21
C GLN A 130 20.27 22.88 -6.28
N LEU A 131 19.40 21.87 -6.02
CA LEU A 131 19.08 20.78 -6.94
C LEU A 131 17.57 20.71 -7.19
N PRO A 132 16.96 21.65 -7.96
CA PRO A 132 15.52 21.79 -8.07
C PRO A 132 14.84 20.51 -8.61
N LEU A 133 15.47 19.84 -9.59
CA LEU A 133 14.91 18.63 -10.20
C LEU A 133 14.78 17.48 -9.19
N VAL A 134 15.78 17.29 -8.31
CA VAL A 134 15.76 16.28 -7.27
C VAL A 134 14.68 16.61 -6.24
N SER A 135 14.58 17.88 -5.84
CA SER A 135 13.59 18.36 -4.89
C SER A 135 12.16 18.27 -5.43
N LEU A 136 11.94 18.56 -6.72
CA LEU A 136 10.64 18.38 -7.38
C LEU A 136 10.26 16.91 -7.49
N LYS A 137 11.20 16.01 -7.77
CA LYS A 137 10.97 14.56 -7.74
C LYS A 137 10.53 14.12 -6.33
N GLN A 138 11.16 14.64 -5.29
CA GLN A 138 10.79 14.36 -3.90
C GLN A 138 9.37 14.85 -3.57
N LEU A 139 8.99 16.05 -4.03
CA LEU A 139 7.64 16.59 -3.88
C LEU A 139 6.61 15.71 -4.60
N ALA A 140 6.88 15.33 -5.87
CA ALA A 140 6.01 14.43 -6.62
C ALA A 140 5.81 13.10 -5.88
N THR A 141 6.88 12.52 -5.33
CA THR A 141 6.81 11.31 -4.52
C THR A 141 5.88 11.49 -3.32
N ARG A 142 5.95 12.62 -2.61
CA ARG A 142 5.03 12.90 -1.49
C ARG A 142 3.58 12.97 -1.94
N ILE A 143 3.31 13.61 -3.08
CA ILE A 143 1.94 13.75 -3.59
C ILE A 143 1.33 12.39 -3.93
N TRP A 144 2.05 11.51 -4.65
CA TRP A 144 1.49 10.20 -5.02
C TRP A 144 1.39 9.21 -3.87
N PHE A 145 2.01 9.48 -2.70
CA PHE A 145 1.71 8.75 -1.46
C PHE A 145 0.54 9.37 -0.70
N ILE A 146 0.51 10.70 -0.56
CA ILE A 146 -0.53 11.38 0.23
C ILE A 146 -1.91 11.25 -0.41
N VAL A 147 -2.03 11.42 -1.73
CA VAL A 147 -3.33 11.41 -2.39
C VAL A 147 -4.04 10.05 -2.25
N PRO A 148 -3.45 8.90 -2.56
CA PRO A 148 -4.10 7.62 -2.36
C PRO A 148 -4.30 7.24 -0.89
N TYR A 149 -3.25 7.33 -0.07
CA TYR A 149 -3.29 6.85 1.31
C TYR A 149 -4.01 7.77 2.29
N TYR A 150 -4.20 9.04 1.97
CA TYR A 150 -5.00 9.93 2.80
C TYR A 150 -6.34 10.25 2.13
N PHE A 151 -6.36 10.93 0.97
CA PHE A 151 -7.62 11.40 0.39
C PHE A 151 -8.51 10.26 -0.12
N VAL A 152 -7.97 9.31 -0.88
CA VAL A 152 -8.79 8.21 -1.43
C VAL A 152 -9.21 7.24 -0.33
N LEU A 153 -8.31 6.84 0.58
CA LEU A 153 -8.68 5.95 1.69
C LEU A 153 -9.68 6.61 2.65
N ALA A 154 -9.50 7.88 3.02
CA ALA A 154 -10.46 8.59 3.87
C ALA A 154 -11.86 8.64 3.20
N HIS A 155 -11.90 8.91 1.88
CA HIS A 155 -13.15 8.88 1.13
C HIS A 155 -13.81 7.49 1.14
N LEU A 156 -13.03 6.41 0.98
CA LEU A 156 -13.55 5.04 1.07
C LEU A 156 -14.02 4.69 2.48
N PHE A 157 -13.32 5.14 3.52
CA PHE A 157 -13.70 4.90 4.92
C PHE A 157 -14.98 5.63 5.34
N LEU A 158 -15.24 6.82 4.77
CA LEU A 158 -16.50 7.54 4.98
C LEU A 158 -17.70 6.87 4.29
N LYS A 159 -17.46 6.12 3.20
CA LYS A 159 -18.54 5.41 2.50
C LYS A 159 -19.11 4.25 3.31
N SER A 160 -18.27 3.52 4.05
CA SER A 160 -18.70 2.33 4.80
C SER A 160 -17.69 1.89 5.83
N ASP A 161 -18.14 1.53 7.02
CA ASP A 161 -17.29 0.90 8.06
C ASP A 161 -16.73 -0.46 7.62
N ARG A 162 -17.40 -1.14 6.69
CA ARG A 162 -16.88 -2.37 6.07
C ARG A 162 -15.54 -2.11 5.36
N ASN A 163 -15.36 -0.94 4.76
CA ASN A 163 -14.12 -0.58 4.06
C ASN A 163 -12.93 -0.49 5.03
N LYS A 164 -13.16 -0.01 6.26
CA LYS A 164 -12.13 0.01 7.31
C LYS A 164 -11.65 -1.41 7.63
N LEU A 165 -12.60 -2.34 7.77
CA LEU A 165 -12.29 -3.75 8.03
C LEU A 165 -11.59 -4.41 6.84
N THR A 166 -12.02 -4.12 5.62
CA THR A 166 -11.37 -4.60 4.40
C THR A 166 -9.92 -4.14 4.35
N PHE A 167 -9.65 -2.86 4.66
CA PHE A 167 -8.28 -2.34 4.77
C PHE A 167 -7.43 -3.13 5.77
N LEU A 168 -7.95 -3.31 6.99
CA LEU A 168 -7.22 -4.01 8.04
C LEU A 168 -6.91 -5.47 7.64
N TRP A 169 -7.90 -6.18 7.10
CA TRP A 169 -7.72 -7.57 6.68
C TRP A 169 -6.72 -7.70 5.53
N LEU A 170 -6.86 -6.91 4.46
CA LEU A 170 -5.98 -6.98 3.30
C LEU A 170 -4.52 -6.70 3.69
N PHE A 171 -4.29 -5.63 4.46
CA PHE A 171 -2.94 -5.26 4.87
C PHE A 171 -2.33 -6.29 5.83
N LEU A 172 -3.11 -6.77 6.83
CA LEU A 172 -2.64 -7.74 7.80
C LEU A 172 -2.35 -9.11 7.18
N ILE A 173 -3.16 -9.58 6.21
CA ILE A 173 -2.90 -10.83 5.51
C ILE A 173 -1.53 -10.77 4.82
N THR A 174 -1.28 -9.76 4.03
CA THR A 174 -0.02 -9.63 3.27
C THR A 174 1.17 -9.32 4.16
N LEU A 175 0.99 -8.52 5.22
CA LEU A 175 2.03 -8.30 6.21
C LEU A 175 2.39 -9.59 6.95
N THR A 176 1.40 -10.44 7.25
CA THR A 176 1.64 -11.76 7.86
C THR A 176 2.40 -12.68 6.91
N VAL A 177 2.08 -12.67 5.61
CA VAL A 177 2.85 -13.42 4.60
C VAL A 177 4.31 -12.92 4.56
N ALA A 178 4.53 -11.61 4.54
CA ALA A 178 5.87 -11.02 4.59
C ALA A 178 6.62 -11.39 5.90
N ALA A 179 5.90 -11.42 7.02
CA ALA A 179 6.46 -11.84 8.31
C ALA A 179 6.85 -13.32 8.31
N ILE A 180 6.00 -14.20 7.78
CA ILE A 180 6.32 -15.64 7.63
C ILE A 180 7.55 -15.82 6.75
N TYR A 181 7.62 -15.15 5.60
CA TYR A 181 8.79 -15.18 4.71
C TYR A 181 10.07 -14.82 5.49
N THR A 182 10.04 -13.70 6.21
CA THR A 182 11.18 -13.24 7.01
C THR A 182 11.56 -14.24 8.11
N LEU A 183 10.58 -14.79 8.83
CA LEU A 183 10.79 -15.79 9.88
C LEU A 183 11.39 -17.09 9.34
N VAL A 184 10.93 -17.56 8.18
CA VAL A 184 11.46 -18.77 7.53
C VAL A 184 12.92 -18.57 7.13
N ILE A 185 13.28 -17.43 6.54
CA ILE A 185 14.68 -17.14 6.24
C ILE A 185 15.49 -17.00 7.54
N HIS A 186 14.98 -16.28 8.53
CA HIS A 186 15.68 -16.04 9.80
C HIS A 186 15.95 -17.35 10.57
N SER A 187 15.04 -18.33 10.47
CA SER A 187 15.23 -19.65 11.10
C SER A 187 16.45 -20.40 10.55
N GLN A 188 16.77 -20.26 9.26
CA GLN A 188 17.92 -20.88 8.62
C GLN A 188 19.26 -20.33 9.16
N TYR A 189 19.24 -19.16 9.77
CA TYR A 189 20.42 -18.48 10.34
C TYR A 189 20.39 -18.42 11.89
N GLY A 190 19.57 -19.25 12.53
CA GLY A 190 19.55 -19.40 13.98
C GLY A 190 19.01 -18.21 14.77
N PHE A 191 18.16 -17.37 14.16
CA PHE A 191 17.50 -16.20 14.78
C PHE A 191 18.45 -15.21 15.46
N THR A 192 19.64 -14.98 14.90
CA THR A 192 20.62 -14.10 15.50
C THR A 192 20.29 -12.62 15.25
N LYS A 193 20.71 -11.74 16.18
CA LYS A 193 20.58 -10.30 16.01
C LYS A 193 21.31 -9.79 14.76
N LYS A 194 22.44 -10.39 14.38
CA LYS A 194 23.21 -10.00 13.19
C LYS A 194 22.43 -10.24 11.91
N THR A 195 21.75 -11.37 11.82
CA THR A 195 20.98 -11.75 10.63
C THR A 195 19.67 -10.98 10.53
N SER A 196 19.08 -10.54 11.65
CA SER A 196 17.84 -9.75 11.65
C SER A 196 17.94 -8.43 10.86
N THR A 197 19.15 -7.96 10.53
CA THR A 197 19.35 -6.71 9.80
C THR A 197 19.04 -6.80 8.30
N TRP A 198 19.00 -8.00 7.71
CA TRP A 198 18.85 -8.20 6.26
C TRP A 198 17.85 -9.30 5.85
N VAL A 199 17.44 -10.20 6.75
CA VAL A 199 16.56 -11.35 6.40
C VAL A 199 15.19 -10.95 5.84
N MET A 200 14.74 -9.70 6.02
CA MET A 200 13.49 -9.18 5.46
C MET A 200 13.62 -8.76 3.98
N PHE A 201 14.84 -8.72 3.44
CA PHE A 201 15.06 -8.43 2.03
C PHE A 201 14.44 -9.53 1.14
N PRO A 202 13.83 -9.24 -0.04
CA PRO A 202 13.73 -7.92 -0.69
C PRO A 202 12.47 -7.12 -0.34
N LEU A 203 11.62 -7.59 0.58
CA LEU A 203 10.33 -6.95 0.92
C LEU A 203 10.51 -5.65 1.69
N PHE A 204 11.48 -5.62 2.61
CA PHE A 204 11.84 -4.43 3.37
C PHE A 204 13.35 -4.20 3.28
N LYS A 205 13.72 -2.94 3.09
CA LYS A 205 15.14 -2.55 2.96
C LYS A 205 15.91 -2.69 4.26
N GLU A 206 15.25 -2.42 5.39
CA GLU A 206 15.88 -2.34 6.71
C GLU A 206 14.97 -2.95 7.79
N HIS A 207 15.59 -3.56 8.81
CA HIS A 207 14.87 -4.14 9.96
C HIS A 207 14.09 -3.09 10.76
N THR A 208 14.50 -1.83 10.77
CA THR A 208 13.82 -0.73 11.44
C THR A 208 12.47 -0.42 10.77
N SER A 209 12.44 -0.32 9.45
CA SER A 209 11.21 -0.12 8.67
C SER A 209 10.26 -1.32 8.84
N TYR A 210 10.78 -2.54 8.78
CA TYR A 210 10.02 -3.77 9.02
C TYR A 210 9.40 -3.78 10.41
N GLY A 211 10.20 -3.55 11.46
CA GLY A 211 9.72 -3.48 12.84
C GLY A 211 8.69 -2.37 13.06
N ALA A 212 8.86 -1.20 12.43
CA ALA A 212 7.91 -0.10 12.53
C ALA A 212 6.55 -0.46 11.94
N VAL A 213 6.50 -1.11 10.76
CA VAL A 213 5.24 -1.54 10.13
C VAL A 213 4.55 -2.63 10.96
N LEU A 214 5.30 -3.59 11.51
CA LEU A 214 4.77 -4.59 12.42
C LEU A 214 4.11 -3.95 13.65
N ALA A 215 4.83 -3.03 14.31
CA ALA A 215 4.34 -2.34 15.50
C ALA A 215 3.11 -1.46 15.20
N MET A 216 3.10 -0.77 14.06
CA MET A 216 1.97 0.06 13.62
C MET A 216 0.68 -0.76 13.42
N MET A 217 0.79 -1.98 12.90
CA MET A 217 -0.37 -2.84 12.62
C MET A 217 -0.76 -3.75 13.78
N TYR A 218 0.04 -3.79 14.84
CA TYR A 218 -0.22 -4.61 16.02
C TYR A 218 -1.56 -4.29 16.72
N PRO A 219 -1.93 -3.01 16.98
CA PRO A 219 -3.24 -2.67 17.53
C PRO A 219 -4.41 -3.12 16.65
N ALA A 220 -4.23 -3.06 15.32
CA ALA A 220 -5.25 -3.54 14.37
C ALA A 220 -5.44 -5.07 14.45
N ALA A 221 -4.36 -5.83 14.58
CA ALA A 221 -4.41 -7.28 14.77
C ALA A 221 -5.08 -7.64 16.12
N LEU A 222 -4.77 -6.93 17.20
CA LEU A 222 -5.46 -7.05 18.49
C LEU A 222 -6.96 -6.79 18.35
N TYR A 223 -7.34 -5.67 17.73
CA TYR A 223 -8.75 -5.34 17.51
C TYR A 223 -9.49 -6.44 16.76
N LEU A 224 -8.92 -6.98 15.67
CA LEU A 224 -9.55 -8.04 14.89
C LEU A 224 -9.67 -9.36 15.66
N THR A 225 -8.71 -9.65 16.55
CA THR A 225 -8.73 -10.86 17.39
C THR A 225 -9.84 -10.83 18.43
N PHE A 226 -10.06 -9.68 19.08
CA PHE A 226 -10.99 -9.56 20.20
C PHE A 226 -12.34 -8.94 19.86
N ARG A 227 -12.55 -8.51 18.62
CA ARG A 227 -13.86 -7.97 18.19
C ARG A 227 -14.93 -9.07 18.20
N LYS A 228 -16.19 -8.67 18.38
CA LYS A 228 -17.35 -9.56 18.22
C LYS A 228 -17.50 -9.97 16.75
N SER A 229 -17.08 -11.19 16.41
CA SER A 229 -17.16 -11.78 15.07
C SER A 229 -17.33 -13.31 15.18
N SER A 230 -17.36 -14.04 14.06
CA SER A 230 -17.37 -15.50 14.13
C SER A 230 -16.05 -16.06 14.67
N TRP A 231 -16.13 -17.22 15.35
CA TRP A 231 -14.95 -17.86 15.92
C TRP A 231 -13.82 -18.07 14.90
N GLY A 232 -14.15 -18.45 13.66
CA GLY A 232 -13.16 -18.69 12.61
C GLY A 232 -12.37 -17.41 12.25
N PHE A 233 -13.04 -16.26 12.12
CA PHE A 233 -12.35 -15.00 11.84
C PHE A 233 -11.45 -14.56 12.99
N ASN A 234 -11.90 -14.73 14.23
CA ASN A 234 -11.12 -14.40 15.41
C ASN A 234 -9.91 -15.32 15.56
N ALA A 235 -10.05 -16.63 15.26
CA ALA A 235 -8.94 -17.58 15.29
C ALA A 235 -7.86 -17.23 14.24
N VAL A 236 -8.25 -16.86 13.00
CA VAL A 236 -7.32 -16.41 11.96
C VAL A 236 -6.61 -15.12 12.39
N ALA A 237 -7.35 -14.14 12.92
CA ALA A 237 -6.75 -12.90 13.42
C ALA A 237 -5.78 -13.15 14.58
N GLY A 238 -6.12 -14.07 15.49
CA GLY A 238 -5.26 -14.50 16.61
C GLY A 238 -3.97 -15.17 16.12
N ALA A 239 -4.06 -16.02 15.09
CA ALA A 239 -2.88 -16.63 14.48
C ALA A 239 -1.98 -15.58 13.83
N MET A 240 -2.55 -14.61 13.08
CA MET A 240 -1.81 -13.47 12.54
C MET A 240 -1.12 -12.67 13.66
N LEU A 241 -1.85 -12.35 14.73
CA LEU A 241 -1.30 -11.62 15.89
C LEU A 241 -0.10 -12.36 16.49
N ALA A 242 -0.19 -13.69 16.68
CA ALA A 242 0.92 -14.50 17.20
C ALA A 242 2.15 -14.44 16.29
N ILE A 243 1.95 -14.57 14.97
CA ILE A 243 3.03 -14.47 13.97
C ILE A 243 3.66 -13.06 14.00
N LEU A 244 2.85 -12.00 14.01
CA LEU A 244 3.34 -10.62 14.06
C LEU A 244 4.08 -10.33 15.37
N THR A 245 3.63 -10.89 16.50
CA THR A 245 4.33 -10.78 17.79
C THR A 245 5.71 -11.40 17.71
N LEU A 246 5.79 -12.65 17.22
CA LEU A 246 7.06 -13.35 17.04
C LEU A 246 7.99 -12.58 16.09
N ALA A 247 7.47 -12.11 14.98
CA ALA A 247 8.22 -11.33 14.00
C ALA A 247 8.74 -10.00 14.59
N THR A 248 7.92 -9.31 15.41
CA THR A 248 8.33 -8.06 16.07
C THR A 248 9.44 -8.30 17.09
N VAL A 249 9.35 -9.37 17.88
CA VAL A 249 10.41 -9.73 18.85
C VAL A 249 11.71 -10.06 18.10
N LEU A 250 11.64 -10.90 17.07
CA LEU A 250 12.79 -11.36 16.29
C LEU A 250 13.32 -10.32 15.29
N SER A 251 12.63 -9.19 15.08
CA SER A 251 13.17 -8.06 14.32
C SER A 251 14.31 -7.34 15.03
N TYR A 252 14.48 -7.56 16.33
CA TYR A 252 15.45 -6.87 17.20
C TYR A 252 15.37 -5.34 17.13
N THR A 253 14.23 -4.78 16.72
CA THR A 253 14.01 -3.33 16.60
C THR A 253 13.49 -2.77 17.91
N ARG A 254 14.40 -2.20 18.72
CA ARG A 254 14.10 -1.64 20.05
C ARG A 254 13.00 -0.58 20.01
N ALA A 255 13.00 0.28 18.97
CA ALA A 255 11.98 1.31 18.78
C ALA A 255 10.57 0.71 18.60
N ALA A 256 10.44 -0.42 17.89
CA ALA A 256 9.18 -1.13 17.73
C ALA A 256 8.68 -1.67 19.08
N TRP A 257 9.54 -2.24 19.91
CA TRP A 257 9.16 -2.72 21.24
C TRP A 257 8.69 -1.58 22.15
N LEU A 258 9.42 -0.47 22.17
CA LEU A 258 9.06 0.71 22.95
C LEU A 258 7.73 1.32 22.48
N SER A 259 7.49 1.35 21.16
CA SER A 259 6.22 1.88 20.62
C SER A 259 5.02 1.01 21.01
N LEU A 260 5.18 -0.32 21.10
CA LEU A 260 4.13 -1.21 21.60
C LEU A 260 3.85 -0.98 23.07
N VAL A 261 4.88 -0.82 23.90
CA VAL A 261 4.71 -0.49 25.33
C VAL A 261 4.02 0.87 25.48
N GLY A 262 4.45 1.88 24.72
CA GLY A 262 3.81 3.20 24.73
C GLY A 262 2.35 3.16 24.27
N ALA A 263 2.03 2.45 23.21
CA ALA A 263 0.66 2.27 22.75
C ALA A 263 -0.21 1.55 23.77
N GLY A 264 0.34 0.51 24.43
CA GLY A 264 -0.34 -0.21 25.51
C GLY A 264 -0.60 0.69 26.72
N ALA A 265 0.35 1.52 27.13
CA ALA A 265 0.18 2.48 28.22
C ALA A 265 -0.91 3.51 27.91
N VAL A 266 -0.91 4.08 26.69
CA VAL A 266 -1.97 5.00 26.24
C VAL A 266 -3.33 4.32 26.26
N TYR A 267 -3.42 3.10 25.78
CA TYR A 267 -4.67 2.34 25.80
C TYR A 267 -5.21 2.11 27.22
N LEU A 268 -4.33 1.78 28.17
CA LEU A 268 -4.72 1.59 29.59
C LEU A 268 -5.19 2.89 30.27
N VAL A 269 -4.70 4.05 29.83
CA VAL A 269 -5.16 5.37 30.35
C VAL A 269 -6.56 5.72 29.86
N TYR A 270 -6.96 5.20 28.68
CA TYR A 270 -8.28 5.45 28.08
C TYR A 270 -9.34 4.38 28.40
N LEU A 271 -8.99 3.30 29.10
CA LEU A 271 -9.94 2.31 29.65
C LEU A 271 -10.50 2.79 30.98
#